data_8d1e2dc31d123c9f841186893e8afc59
#
_entry.id   8d1e2dc31d123c9f841186893e8afc59
#
_cell.length_a   1.000
_cell.length_b   1.000
_cell.length_c   1.000
_cell.angle_alpha   90.00
_cell.angle_beta   90.00
_cell.angle_gamma   90.00
#
_symmetry.space_group_name_H-M   'P 1'
#
loop_
_entity.id
_entity.type
_entity.pdbx_description
1 polymer ?
#
loop_
_entity_poly.entity_id
_entity_poly.type
_entity_poly.pdbx_seq_one_letter_code
_entity_poly.pdbx_strand_id
1 'polypeptide(L)'
;MSSNIANYNDICLRYAKALASSCQSENDLKKNKKSFDSLISLINDNEEFEKFVFNPLITSHQKLRILDKILIKLNLNKNFSNFLKVITKHNRLFTVKKIYHFFTTLIEEKNNITKIEVTTSKPMNNNLSKSIKLKFEKITKKKC
;
A
#
# COMPACT_ATOMS: atom_id res chain seq x y z
N MET A 1 -23.77 -0.24 -10.28
CA MET A 1 -22.47 -0.91 -10.25
C MET A 1 -21.28 0.03 -10.22
N SER A 2 -21.23 1.05 -11.09
CA SER A 2 -20.14 2.05 -11.05
C SER A 2 -20.09 2.83 -9.74
N SER A 3 -21.22 3.11 -9.10
CA SER A 3 -21.29 3.77 -7.80
C SER A 3 -20.70 2.93 -6.66
N ASN A 4 -20.84 1.61 -6.71
CA ASN A 4 -20.29 0.71 -5.70
C ASN A 4 -18.75 0.62 -5.81
N ILE A 5 -18.23 0.59 -7.03
CA ILE A 5 -16.78 0.58 -7.27
C ILE A 5 -16.14 1.90 -6.84
N ALA A 6 -16.77 3.04 -7.18
CA ALA A 6 -16.29 4.35 -6.77
C ALA A 6 -16.29 4.49 -5.25
N ASN A 7 -17.33 4.02 -4.57
CA ASN A 7 -17.43 4.03 -3.11
C ASN A 7 -16.36 3.14 -2.47
N TYR A 8 -16.12 1.95 -3.04
CA TYR A 8 -15.09 1.03 -2.57
C TYR A 8 -13.69 1.67 -2.66
N ASN A 9 -13.36 2.27 -3.79
CA ASN A 9 -12.08 2.95 -3.98
C ASN A 9 -11.93 4.13 -3.02
N ASP A 10 -12.98 4.88 -2.81
CA ASP A 10 -13.01 6.04 -1.91
C ASP A 10 -12.74 5.63 -0.45
N ILE A 11 -13.35 4.53 0.00
CA ILE A 11 -13.10 3.95 1.32
C ILE A 11 -11.64 3.53 1.46
N CYS A 12 -11.10 2.82 0.48
CA CYS A 12 -9.69 2.38 0.50
C CYS A 12 -8.73 3.57 0.53
N LEU A 13 -9.02 4.61 -0.23
CA LEU A 13 -8.23 5.84 -0.25
C LEU A 13 -8.26 6.55 1.09
N ARG A 14 -9.42 6.62 1.75
CA ARG A 14 -9.56 7.22 3.09
C ARG A 14 -8.72 6.49 4.12
N TYR A 15 -8.70 5.16 4.10
CA TYR A 15 -7.85 4.37 5.00
C TYR A 15 -6.36 4.60 4.72
N ALA A 16 -5.97 4.66 3.44
CA ALA A 16 -4.59 4.94 3.07
C ALA A 16 -4.15 6.33 3.55
N LYS A 17 -4.99 7.35 3.36
CA LYS A 17 -4.74 8.71 3.86
C LYS A 17 -4.66 8.76 5.37
N ALA A 18 -5.54 8.04 6.07
CA ALA A 18 -5.53 7.98 7.53
C ALA A 18 -4.22 7.38 8.05
N LEU A 19 -3.75 6.30 7.44
CA LEU A 19 -2.47 5.69 7.81
C LEU A 19 -1.30 6.64 7.55
N ALA A 20 -1.28 7.30 6.39
CA ALA A 20 -0.24 8.27 6.06
C ALA A 20 -0.25 9.46 7.03
N SER A 21 -1.43 9.96 7.40
CA SER A 21 -1.60 11.09 8.33
C SER A 21 -1.21 10.74 9.76
N SER A 22 -1.28 9.47 10.15
CA SER A 22 -0.87 9.01 11.47
C SER A 22 0.65 8.99 11.64
N CYS A 23 1.40 9.07 10.56
CA CYS A 23 2.86 9.12 10.58
C CYS A 23 3.33 10.53 10.90
N GLN A 24 4.15 10.68 11.94
CA GLN A 24 4.65 11.98 12.38
C GLN A 24 5.91 12.43 11.63
N SER A 25 6.64 11.47 11.03
CA SER A 25 7.89 11.72 10.33
C SER A 25 8.00 10.86 9.07
N GLU A 26 8.94 11.21 8.20
CA GLU A 26 9.27 10.38 7.04
C GLU A 26 9.75 8.98 7.45
N ASN A 27 10.45 8.90 8.59
CA ASN A 27 10.92 7.63 9.12
C ASN A 27 9.75 6.73 9.50
N ASP A 28 8.71 7.28 10.13
CA ASP A 28 7.48 6.54 10.45
C ASP A 28 6.78 6.05 9.19
N LEU A 29 6.75 6.89 8.16
CA LEU A 29 6.17 6.53 6.87
C LEU A 29 6.90 5.35 6.25
N LYS A 30 8.22 5.37 6.27
CA LYS A 30 9.08 4.28 5.78
C LYS A 30 8.87 2.99 6.58
N LYS A 31 8.76 3.09 7.90
CA LYS A 31 8.49 1.94 8.79
C LYS A 31 7.14 1.31 8.47
N ASN A 32 6.11 2.12 8.33
CA ASN A 32 4.77 1.65 7.96
C ASN A 32 4.75 1.02 6.57
N LYS A 33 5.45 1.62 5.61
CA LYS A 33 5.60 1.06 4.25
C LYS A 33 6.27 -0.30 4.30
N LYS A 34 7.35 -0.43 5.07
CA LYS A 34 8.07 -1.70 5.24
C LYS A 34 7.19 -2.76 5.89
N SER A 35 6.43 -2.41 6.91
CA SER A 35 5.46 -3.30 7.55
C SER A 35 4.38 -3.76 6.57
N PHE A 36 3.87 -2.83 5.76
CA PHE A 36 2.88 -3.13 4.73
C PHE A 36 3.46 -4.07 3.66
N ASP A 37 4.69 -3.81 3.19
CA ASP A 37 5.38 -4.69 2.23
C ASP A 37 5.50 -6.12 2.78
N SER A 38 5.86 -6.26 4.05
CA SER A 38 5.96 -7.56 4.71
C SER A 38 4.62 -8.29 4.75
N LEU A 39 3.55 -7.59 5.06
CA LEU A 39 2.20 -8.15 5.09
C LEU A 39 1.75 -8.62 3.70
N ILE A 40 1.96 -7.79 2.68
CA ILE A 40 1.57 -8.11 1.31
C ILE A 40 2.37 -9.29 0.78
N SER A 41 3.66 -9.36 1.08
CA SER A 41 4.50 -10.52 0.74
C SER A 41 3.98 -11.80 1.40
N LEU A 42 3.59 -11.73 2.67
CA LEU A 42 3.02 -12.86 3.37
C LEU A 42 1.71 -13.34 2.73
N ILE A 43 0.84 -12.42 2.34
CA ILE A 43 -0.41 -12.74 1.65
C ILE A 43 -0.12 -13.43 0.32
N ASN A 44 0.83 -12.92 -0.46
CA ASN A 44 1.16 -13.47 -1.77
C ASN A 44 1.86 -14.82 -1.70
N ASP A 45 2.69 -15.02 -0.68
CA ASP A 45 3.53 -16.22 -0.55
C ASP A 45 2.83 -17.36 0.20
N ASN A 46 1.75 -17.08 0.93
CA ASN A 46 1.04 -18.05 1.73
C ASN A 46 -0.45 -18.09 1.34
N GLU A 47 -0.81 -19.13 0.62
CA GLU A 47 -2.19 -19.33 0.12
C GLU A 47 -3.21 -19.43 1.26
N GLU A 48 -2.86 -20.09 2.37
CA GLU A 48 -3.76 -20.23 3.53
C GLU A 48 -4.03 -18.86 4.17
N PHE A 49 -3.01 -18.03 4.27
CA PHE A 49 -3.15 -16.68 4.81
C PHE A 49 -3.96 -15.79 3.87
N GLU A 50 -3.75 -15.91 2.58
CA GLU A 50 -4.56 -15.19 1.57
C GLU A 50 -6.04 -15.57 1.70
N LYS A 51 -6.34 -16.86 1.80
CA LYS A 51 -7.71 -17.36 2.01
C LYS A 51 -8.30 -16.82 3.30
N PHE A 52 -7.52 -16.79 4.38
CA PHE A 52 -7.95 -16.22 5.66
C PHE A 52 -8.33 -14.75 5.52
N VAL A 53 -7.50 -13.95 4.87
CA VAL A 53 -7.74 -12.51 4.68
C VAL A 53 -9.01 -12.24 3.89
N PHE A 54 -9.25 -13.01 2.82
CA PHE A 54 -10.35 -12.77 1.89
C PHE A 54 -11.60 -13.60 2.18
N ASN A 55 -11.59 -14.49 3.17
CA ASN A 55 -12.73 -15.35 3.46
C ASN A 55 -13.86 -14.55 4.15
N PRO A 56 -15.04 -14.41 3.50
CA PRO A 56 -16.15 -13.68 4.09
C PRO A 56 -16.87 -14.44 5.22
N LEU A 57 -16.63 -15.74 5.36
CA LEU A 57 -17.27 -16.57 6.36
C LEU A 57 -16.63 -16.43 7.73
N ILE A 58 -15.39 -15.97 7.82
CA ILE A 58 -14.70 -15.74 9.08
C ILE A 58 -15.15 -14.37 9.63
N THR A 59 -15.65 -14.34 10.86
CA THR A 59 -16.11 -13.10 11.49
C THR A 59 -14.94 -12.17 11.81
N SER A 60 -15.23 -10.88 11.94
CA SER A 60 -14.22 -9.89 12.31
C SER A 60 -13.55 -10.20 13.64
N HIS A 61 -14.32 -10.70 14.61
CA HIS A 61 -13.80 -11.09 15.92
C HIS A 61 -12.80 -12.25 15.82
N GLN A 62 -13.14 -13.27 15.03
CA GLN A 62 -12.23 -14.41 14.77
C GLN A 62 -10.97 -13.95 14.04
N LYS A 63 -11.10 -13.09 13.04
CA LYS A 63 -9.95 -12.53 12.32
C LYS A 63 -9.03 -11.73 13.24
N LEU A 64 -9.60 -10.93 14.14
CA LEU A 64 -8.81 -10.16 15.11
C LEU A 64 -7.97 -11.07 16.02
N ARG A 65 -8.56 -12.14 16.52
CA ARG A 65 -7.85 -13.07 17.40
C ARG A 65 -6.67 -13.74 16.71
N ILE A 66 -6.86 -14.16 15.46
CA ILE A 66 -5.80 -14.78 14.66
C ILE A 66 -4.75 -13.75 14.27
N LEU A 67 -5.21 -12.55 13.87
CA LEU A 67 -4.34 -11.45 13.46
C LEU A 67 -3.40 -11.02 14.61
N ASP A 68 -3.89 -10.94 15.84
CA ASP A 68 -3.07 -10.58 17.00
C ASP A 68 -1.86 -11.52 17.14
N LYS A 69 -2.07 -12.81 16.97
CA LYS A 69 -0.99 -13.81 17.03
C LYS A 69 0.02 -13.62 15.91
N ILE A 70 -0.47 -13.31 14.70
CA ILE A 70 0.39 -13.09 13.52
C ILE A 70 1.21 -11.80 13.68
N LEU A 71 0.60 -10.73 14.18
CA LEU A 71 1.27 -9.44 14.39
C LEU A 71 2.42 -9.54 15.38
N ILE A 72 2.25 -10.32 16.44
CA ILE A 72 3.31 -10.59 17.42
C ILE A 72 4.50 -11.29 16.74
N LYS A 73 4.23 -12.30 15.93
CA LYS A 73 5.27 -13.05 15.20
C LYS A 73 6.02 -12.23 14.18
N LEU A 74 5.30 -11.37 13.46
CA LEU A 74 5.89 -10.54 12.39
C LEU A 74 6.65 -9.32 12.93
N ASN A 75 6.44 -8.97 14.20
CA ASN A 75 7.06 -7.80 14.84
C ASN A 75 6.89 -6.53 14.00
N LEU A 76 5.68 -6.27 13.55
CA LEU A 76 5.37 -5.10 12.73
C LEU A 76 5.32 -3.83 13.57
N ASN A 77 5.47 -2.68 12.91
CA ASN A 77 5.33 -1.39 13.55
C ASN A 77 3.98 -1.27 14.28
N LYS A 78 4.00 -0.78 15.51
CA LYS A 78 2.81 -0.64 16.36
C LYS A 78 1.69 0.15 15.69
N ASN A 79 2.03 1.25 15.04
CA ASN A 79 1.07 2.09 14.33
C ASN A 79 0.36 1.30 13.21
N PHE A 80 1.12 0.54 12.44
CA PHE A 80 0.58 -0.31 11.39
C PHE A 80 -0.27 -1.45 11.95
N SER A 81 0.16 -2.05 13.06
CA SER A 81 -0.61 -3.10 13.74
C SER A 81 -1.97 -2.59 14.21
N ASN A 82 -2.01 -1.40 14.80
CA ASN A 82 -3.27 -0.76 15.20
C ASN A 82 -4.17 -0.48 14.00
N PHE A 83 -3.60 -0.04 12.89
CA PHE A 83 -4.31 0.18 11.63
C PHE A 83 -4.97 -1.12 11.14
N LEU A 84 -4.24 -2.23 11.13
CA LEU A 84 -4.79 -3.53 10.73
C LEU A 84 -5.94 -3.98 11.63
N LYS A 85 -5.82 -3.74 12.93
CA LYS A 85 -6.90 -4.06 13.88
C LYS A 85 -8.16 -3.25 13.59
N VAL A 86 -8.01 -1.97 13.27
CA VAL A 86 -9.14 -1.09 12.93
C VAL A 86 -9.87 -1.58 11.68
N ILE A 87 -9.15 -1.84 10.59
CA ILE A 87 -9.79 -2.31 9.35
C ILE A 87 -10.42 -3.70 9.52
N THR A 88 -9.83 -4.55 10.34
CA THR A 88 -10.39 -5.88 10.65
C THR A 88 -11.67 -5.76 11.47
N LYS A 89 -11.68 -4.87 12.48
CA LYS A 89 -12.85 -4.60 13.32
C LYS A 89 -14.05 -4.12 12.49
N HIS A 90 -13.80 -3.34 11.45
CA HIS A 90 -14.84 -2.86 10.54
C HIS A 90 -15.14 -3.85 9.40
N ASN A 91 -14.63 -5.08 9.50
CA ASN A 91 -14.83 -6.13 8.51
C ASN A 91 -14.35 -5.76 7.11
N ARG A 92 -13.20 -5.06 7.03
CA ARG A 92 -12.62 -4.55 5.79
C ARG A 92 -11.21 -5.03 5.50
N LEU A 93 -10.76 -6.10 6.19
CA LEU A 93 -9.42 -6.65 5.97
C LEU A 93 -9.20 -7.10 4.50
N PHE A 94 -10.27 -7.51 3.82
CA PHE A 94 -10.21 -7.89 2.39
C PHE A 94 -9.78 -6.74 1.47
N THR A 95 -9.84 -5.49 1.91
CA THR A 95 -9.44 -4.32 1.13
C THR A 95 -7.95 -4.00 1.24
N VAL A 96 -7.20 -4.78 2.01
CA VAL A 96 -5.81 -4.47 2.36
C VAL A 96 -4.89 -4.27 1.16
N LYS A 97 -5.03 -5.07 0.10
CA LYS A 97 -4.22 -4.93 -1.12
C LYS A 97 -4.50 -3.61 -1.85
N LYS A 98 -5.75 -3.19 -1.88
CA LYS A 98 -6.16 -1.94 -2.51
C LYS A 98 -5.69 -0.73 -1.69
N ILE A 99 -5.78 -0.82 -0.37
CA ILE A 99 -5.25 0.21 0.54
C ILE A 99 -3.73 0.32 0.35
N TYR A 100 -3.03 -0.79 0.23
CA TYR A 100 -1.59 -0.81 -0.04
C TYR A 100 -1.25 -0.04 -1.33
N HIS A 101 -2.00 -0.27 -2.38
CA HIS A 101 -1.80 0.44 -3.66
C HIS A 101 -1.94 1.95 -3.49
N PHE A 102 -3.00 2.41 -2.85
CA PHE A 102 -3.21 3.85 -2.60
C PHE A 102 -2.16 4.43 -1.66
N PHE A 103 -1.79 3.69 -0.62
CA PHE A 103 -0.75 4.12 0.32
C PHE A 103 0.60 4.31 -0.37
N THR A 104 0.98 3.37 -1.23
CA THR A 104 2.20 3.47 -2.03
C THR A 104 2.17 4.70 -2.94
N THR A 105 1.05 4.94 -3.60
CA THR A 105 0.86 6.11 -4.46
C THR A 105 0.99 7.42 -3.68
N LEU A 106 0.41 7.49 -2.48
CA LEU A 106 0.52 8.68 -1.61
C LEU A 106 1.96 8.96 -1.20
N ILE A 107 2.74 7.91 -0.89
CA ILE A 107 4.16 8.07 -0.55
C ILE A 107 4.94 8.59 -1.75
N GLU A 108 4.70 8.05 -2.94
CA GLU A 108 5.35 8.50 -4.18
C GLU A 108 5.05 9.96 -4.47
N GLU A 109 3.80 10.38 -4.32
CA GLU A 109 3.39 11.78 -4.48
C GLU A 109 4.07 12.70 -3.46
N LYS A 110 4.14 12.28 -2.20
CA LYS A 110 4.78 13.04 -1.12
C LYS A 110 6.28 13.23 -1.37
N ASN A 111 6.92 12.23 -1.97
CA ASN A 111 8.34 12.28 -2.33
C ASN A 111 8.59 12.97 -3.67
N ASN A 112 7.56 13.53 -4.30
CA ASN A 112 7.64 14.18 -5.61
C ASN A 112 8.17 13.24 -6.71
N ILE A 113 7.79 11.96 -6.65
CA ILE A 113 8.15 10.97 -7.66
C ILE A 113 7.07 10.96 -8.73
N THR A 114 7.47 11.20 -9.97
CA THR A 114 6.56 11.17 -11.12
C THR A 114 6.84 9.93 -11.96
N LYS A 115 5.83 9.11 -12.21
CA LYS A 115 5.93 7.99 -13.13
C LYS A 115 5.76 8.47 -14.54
N ILE A 116 6.75 8.20 -15.39
CA ILE A 116 6.73 8.57 -16.79
C ILE A 116 6.77 7.30 -17.64
N GLU A 117 5.75 7.13 -18.49
CA GLU A 117 5.75 6.08 -19.51
C GLU A 117 6.29 6.65 -20.81
N VAL A 118 7.34 6.03 -21.33
CA VAL A 118 7.92 6.41 -22.62
C VAL A 118 7.69 5.26 -23.60
N THR A 119 6.90 5.53 -24.64
CA THR A 119 6.65 4.57 -25.71
C THR A 119 7.57 4.89 -26.88
N THR A 120 8.41 3.92 -27.28
CA THR A 120 9.30 4.06 -28.43
C THR A 120 9.10 2.88 -29.39
N SER A 121 9.30 3.12 -30.68
CA SER A 121 9.26 2.06 -31.71
C SER A 121 10.53 1.20 -31.71
N LYS A 122 11.58 1.62 -31.01
CA LYS A 122 12.86 0.91 -30.87
C LYS A 122 13.20 0.73 -29.41
N PRO A 123 13.94 -0.34 -29.02
CA PRO A 123 14.40 -0.49 -27.64
C PRO A 123 15.24 0.69 -27.21
N MET A 124 14.94 1.22 -26.01
CA MET A 124 15.77 2.30 -25.44
C MET A 124 17.05 1.72 -24.86
N ASN A 125 18.19 2.37 -25.19
CA ASN A 125 19.43 2.07 -24.50
C ASN A 125 19.49 2.86 -23.17
N ASN A 126 20.44 2.48 -22.29
CA ASN A 126 20.59 3.11 -20.99
C ASN A 126 20.90 4.61 -21.07
N ASN A 127 21.67 5.03 -22.08
CA ASN A 127 22.04 6.43 -22.25
C ASN A 127 20.83 7.29 -22.63
N LEU A 128 19.99 6.80 -23.51
CA LEU A 128 18.76 7.48 -23.92
C LEU A 128 17.78 7.59 -22.74
N SER A 129 17.63 6.53 -21.98
CA SER A 129 16.77 6.50 -20.79
C SER A 129 17.22 7.54 -19.75
N LYS A 130 18.54 7.61 -19.48
CA LYS A 130 19.11 8.61 -18.56
C LYS A 130 18.90 10.04 -19.06
N SER A 131 19.11 10.29 -20.34
CA SER A 131 18.90 11.60 -20.95
C SER A 131 17.47 12.08 -20.83
N ILE A 132 16.51 11.21 -21.11
CA ILE A 132 15.08 11.51 -20.98
C ILE A 132 14.73 11.80 -19.52
N LYS A 133 15.19 10.98 -18.59
CA LYS A 133 14.95 11.15 -17.15
C LYS A 133 15.45 12.50 -16.65
N LEU A 134 16.69 12.86 -16.95
CA LEU A 134 17.29 14.13 -16.56
C LEU A 134 16.52 15.33 -17.16
N LYS A 135 16.11 15.21 -18.40
CA LYS A 135 15.35 16.27 -19.11
C LYS A 135 13.99 16.52 -18.43
N PHE A 136 13.29 15.46 -18.04
CA PHE A 136 12.02 15.58 -17.34
C PHE A 136 12.17 16.09 -15.90
N GLU A 137 13.17 15.66 -15.17
CA GLU A 137 13.47 16.20 -13.85
C GLU A 137 13.74 17.70 -13.88
N LYS A 138 14.48 18.16 -14.89
CA LYS A 138 14.79 19.57 -15.08
C LYS A 138 13.55 20.41 -15.40
N ILE A 139 12.63 19.89 -16.20
CA ILE A 139 11.41 20.58 -16.60
C ILE A 139 10.39 20.64 -15.47
N THR A 140 10.16 19.49 -14.79
CA THR A 140 9.12 19.36 -13.79
C THR A 140 9.59 19.73 -12.38
N LYS A 141 10.89 19.80 -12.14
CA LYS A 141 11.53 19.95 -10.84
C LYS A 141 11.09 18.83 -9.87
N LYS A 142 10.73 17.67 -10.40
CA LYS A 142 10.31 16.49 -9.66
C LYS A 142 11.22 15.33 -9.99
N LYS A 143 11.42 14.47 -9.01
CA LYS A 143 12.19 13.23 -9.15
C LYS A 143 11.39 12.20 -9.95
N CYS A 144 11.98 11.62 -10.98
CA CYS A 144 11.36 10.57 -11.79
C CYS A 144 11.85 9.18 -11.40
#